data_ce641494db3466d59645362c45c9caa8
#
_entry.id   ce641494db3466d59645362c45c9caa8
#
_cell.length_a   1.000
_cell.length_b   1.000
_cell.length_c   1.000
_cell.angle_alpha   90.00
_cell.angle_beta   90.00
_cell.angle_gamma   90.00
#
_symmetry.space_group_name_H-M   'P 1'
#
loop_
_entity.id
_entity.type
_entity.pdbx_description
1 polymer ?
#
loop_
_entity_poly.entity_id
_entity_poly.type
_entity_poly.pdbx_seq_one_letter_code
_entity_poly.pdbx_strand_id
1 'polypeptide(L)'
;MNFNEFAAYVKRNEPNIAGNLYICSKFLIGLNSNPQFRALPDPSSPARFSMVRLVVVKSGWYEPIINSKKYRCGPGDLLFINWGVTISGDSIGVETIIDGFALSEEFMKTVFNGNLPQVFLSPGKCIKLHLEENESSVIQEYLKTMYNLVQISSINSKTINALFVAIFSLVESFYSIEIPLANRQWTRHKETVERFIRLVNDNIKQKHELEFYASQLYMTTHYLGIVIKNETGTTAREWIDKELTIQLEQELKYTNKSLKAIATEYNFNSLSSFCKFFKRRTGVTAGTYRTEGNLY
;
A
#
# COMPACT_ATOMS: atom_id res chain seq x y z
N MET A 1 7.05 9.95 -6.10
CA MET A 1 7.46 10.22 -4.69
C MET A 1 7.29 8.94 -3.88
N ASN A 2 8.36 8.38 -3.39
CA ASN A 2 8.32 7.23 -2.48
C ASN A 2 8.13 7.68 -1.03
N PHE A 3 7.95 6.71 -0.11
CA PHE A 3 7.72 7.01 1.31
C PHE A 3 8.89 7.79 1.95
N ASN A 4 10.14 7.43 1.65
CA ASN A 4 11.31 8.08 2.26
C ASN A 4 11.45 9.53 1.81
N GLU A 5 11.20 9.81 0.52
CA GLU A 5 11.17 11.18 -0.01
C GLU A 5 10.07 12.02 0.65
N PHE A 6 8.88 11.43 0.84
CA PHE A 6 7.75 12.08 1.50
C PHE A 6 8.04 12.31 2.99
N ALA A 7 8.54 11.31 3.71
CA ALA A 7 8.90 11.43 5.12
C ALA A 7 9.99 12.51 5.35
N ALA A 8 10.99 12.56 4.48
CA ALA A 8 12.03 13.59 4.52
C ALA A 8 11.46 15.00 4.23
N TYR A 9 10.50 15.10 3.32
CA TYR A 9 9.80 16.34 3.02
C TYR A 9 8.95 16.80 4.22
N VAL A 10 8.17 15.91 4.81
CA VAL A 10 7.37 16.18 6.02
C VAL A 10 8.27 16.63 7.16
N LYS A 11 9.38 15.93 7.43
CA LYS A 11 10.33 16.26 8.49
C LYS A 11 10.94 17.65 8.30
N ARG A 12 11.28 18.04 7.08
CA ARG A 12 11.80 19.40 6.80
C ARG A 12 10.77 20.50 7.08
N ASN A 13 9.49 20.19 6.95
CA ASN A 13 8.39 21.11 7.20
C ASN A 13 7.75 20.94 8.59
N GLU A 14 8.29 20.07 9.46
CA GLU A 14 7.78 19.82 10.80
C GLU A 14 7.57 21.10 11.64
N PRO A 15 8.45 22.11 11.59
CA PRO A 15 8.22 23.36 12.30
C PRO A 15 6.94 24.11 11.88
N ASN A 16 6.41 23.82 10.68
CA ASN A 16 5.19 24.40 10.13
C ASN A 16 3.96 23.49 10.33
N ILE A 17 4.12 22.37 11.06
CA ILE A 17 3.04 21.43 11.37
C ILE A 17 2.69 21.63 12.84
N ALA A 18 1.56 22.28 13.10
CA ALA A 18 0.97 22.23 14.43
C ALA A 18 0.36 20.83 14.64
N GLY A 19 0.65 20.19 15.78
CA GLY A 19 0.15 18.86 16.13
C GLY A 19 1.24 17.87 16.51
N ASN A 20 0.84 16.63 16.72
CA ASN A 20 1.73 15.55 17.12
C ASN A 20 2.15 14.72 15.91
N LEU A 21 3.45 14.60 15.69
CA LEU A 21 4.02 13.88 14.55
C LEU A 21 5.02 12.83 15.02
N TYR A 22 4.90 11.60 14.50
CA TYR A 22 5.90 10.55 14.64
C TYR A 22 6.33 10.07 13.25
N ILE A 23 7.63 9.97 13.01
CA ILE A 23 8.19 9.53 11.72
C ILE A 23 9.28 8.48 11.97
N CYS A 24 9.17 7.35 11.29
CA CYS A 24 10.24 6.36 11.18
C CYS A 24 10.47 5.94 9.71
N SER A 25 11.38 5.00 9.45
CA SER A 25 11.68 4.54 8.08
C SER A 25 10.54 3.77 7.39
N LYS A 26 9.51 3.36 8.11
CA LYS A 26 8.43 2.48 7.63
C LYS A 26 7.09 3.19 7.52
N PHE A 27 6.81 4.11 8.43
CA PHE A 27 5.54 4.84 8.50
C PHE A 27 5.70 6.19 9.20
N LEU A 28 4.71 7.03 9.01
CA LEU A 28 4.49 8.24 9.82
C LEU A 28 3.06 8.26 10.35
N ILE A 29 2.86 8.88 11.51
CA ILE A 29 1.54 9.12 12.13
C ILE A 29 1.48 10.59 12.51
N GLY A 30 0.41 11.27 12.14
CA GLY A 30 0.09 12.64 12.53
C GLY A 30 -1.24 12.71 13.27
N LEU A 31 -1.26 13.42 14.41
CA LEU A 31 -2.47 13.66 15.19
C LEU A 31 -2.68 15.14 15.42
N ASN A 32 -3.93 15.59 15.31
CA ASN A 32 -4.31 16.99 15.43
C ASN A 32 -3.39 17.88 14.58
N SER A 33 -2.99 17.37 13.43
CA SER A 33 -2.05 18.05 12.56
C SER A 33 -2.78 19.12 11.75
N ASN A 34 -2.23 20.33 11.76
CA ASN A 34 -2.60 21.40 10.85
C ASN A 34 -1.46 21.57 9.84
N PRO A 35 -1.43 20.79 8.75
CA PRO A 35 -0.39 20.89 7.77
C PRO A 35 -0.57 22.17 6.95
N GLN A 36 0.19 23.21 7.28
CA GLN A 36 0.27 24.45 6.52
C GLN A 36 1.04 24.29 5.20
N PHE A 37 1.51 23.07 4.89
CA PHE A 37 2.27 22.79 3.69
C PHE A 37 1.48 21.83 2.77
N ARG A 38 1.74 21.95 1.49
CA ARG A 38 1.10 21.10 0.47
C ARG A 38 1.65 19.69 0.50
N ALA A 39 0.83 18.71 0.09
CA ALA A 39 1.27 17.31 -0.03
C ALA A 39 2.39 17.12 -1.07
N LEU A 40 2.56 18.07 -1.99
CA LEU A 40 3.58 18.07 -3.04
C LEU A 40 4.61 19.17 -2.77
N PRO A 41 5.91 18.84 -2.84
CA PRO A 41 7.00 19.85 -2.80
C PRO A 41 6.89 20.88 -3.93
N ASP A 42 6.47 20.44 -5.12
CA ASP A 42 6.23 21.27 -6.29
C ASP A 42 4.79 21.04 -6.80
N PRO A 43 3.89 22.01 -6.57
CA PRO A 43 2.49 21.91 -7.00
C PRO A 43 2.31 21.93 -8.53
N SER A 44 3.31 22.38 -9.28
CA SER A 44 3.26 22.42 -10.75
C SER A 44 3.61 21.07 -11.38
N SER A 45 4.18 20.14 -10.60
CA SER A 45 4.63 18.85 -11.09
C SER A 45 3.83 17.70 -10.44
N PRO A 46 2.91 17.04 -11.17
CA PRO A 46 2.23 15.86 -10.69
C PRO A 46 3.20 14.77 -10.24
N ALA A 47 2.98 14.18 -9.08
CA ALA A 47 3.82 13.12 -8.54
C ALA A 47 3.04 11.83 -8.36
N ARG A 48 3.62 10.70 -8.81
CA ARG A 48 3.09 9.37 -8.52
C ARG A 48 3.61 8.92 -7.16
N PHE A 49 2.68 8.51 -6.27
CA PHE A 49 2.99 8.09 -4.91
C PHE A 49 3.05 6.56 -4.80
N SER A 50 4.15 6.05 -4.24
CA SER A 50 4.33 4.62 -3.92
C SER A 50 4.22 4.39 -2.41
N MET A 51 3.17 4.94 -1.80
CA MET A 51 2.85 4.78 -0.39
C MET A 51 1.34 4.77 -0.21
N VAL A 52 0.89 4.22 0.92
CA VAL A 52 -0.51 4.29 1.36
C VAL A 52 -0.67 5.45 2.34
N ARG A 53 -1.76 6.19 2.22
CA ARG A 53 -2.11 7.27 3.16
C ARG A 53 -3.56 7.13 3.60
N LEU A 54 -3.79 7.39 4.87
CA LEU A 54 -5.12 7.56 5.45
C LEU A 54 -5.16 8.94 6.08
N VAL A 55 -6.18 9.71 5.75
CA VAL A 55 -6.41 11.05 6.29
C VAL A 55 -7.84 11.12 6.79
N VAL A 56 -8.04 11.57 8.03
CA VAL A 56 -9.33 11.88 8.62
C VAL A 56 -9.38 13.38 8.87
N VAL A 57 -10.39 14.05 8.34
CA VAL A 57 -10.59 15.49 8.55
C VAL A 57 -11.44 15.69 9.82
N LYS A 58 -10.87 16.39 10.82
CA LYS A 58 -11.54 16.71 12.10
C LYS A 58 -12.25 18.06 12.07
N SER A 59 -11.59 19.04 11.45
CA SER A 59 -12.17 20.38 11.24
C SER A 59 -11.62 20.99 9.95
N GLY A 60 -12.30 22.02 9.44
CA GLY A 60 -11.88 22.68 8.21
C GLY A 60 -12.17 21.84 6.95
N TRP A 61 -11.27 21.91 5.98
CA TRP A 61 -11.42 21.17 4.72
C TRP A 61 -10.08 20.88 4.06
N TYR A 62 -10.01 19.73 3.35
CA TYR A 62 -8.87 19.29 2.56
C TYR A 62 -9.34 18.84 1.18
N GLU A 63 -8.73 19.35 0.11
CA GLU A 63 -9.13 19.06 -1.28
C GLU A 63 -7.91 18.67 -2.13
N PRO A 64 -7.48 17.40 -2.14
CA PRO A 64 -6.45 16.92 -3.04
C PRO A 64 -7.02 16.63 -4.44
N ILE A 65 -6.15 16.79 -5.46
CA ILE A 65 -6.42 16.36 -6.84
C ILE A 65 -5.67 15.04 -7.08
N ILE A 66 -6.41 13.94 -7.09
CA ILE A 66 -5.88 12.58 -7.22
C ILE A 66 -6.39 11.97 -8.52
N ASN A 67 -5.47 11.51 -9.39
CA ASN A 67 -5.79 10.97 -10.70
C ASN A 67 -6.73 11.91 -11.50
N SER A 68 -6.43 13.19 -11.47
CA SER A 68 -7.20 14.26 -12.13
C SER A 68 -8.62 14.51 -11.56
N LYS A 69 -8.98 13.85 -10.44
CA LYS A 69 -10.25 14.05 -9.73
C LYS A 69 -10.03 14.82 -8.43
N LYS A 70 -10.86 15.82 -8.16
CA LYS A 70 -10.88 16.54 -6.89
C LYS A 70 -11.66 15.76 -5.84
N TYR A 71 -11.11 15.68 -4.63
CA TYR A 71 -11.73 15.03 -3.47
C TYR A 71 -11.90 16.06 -2.36
N ARG A 72 -13.03 16.77 -2.33
CA ARG A 72 -13.31 17.70 -1.25
C ARG A 72 -13.73 16.93 0.00
N CYS A 73 -12.93 17.04 1.05
CA CYS A 73 -13.13 16.41 2.34
C CYS A 73 -13.38 17.46 3.41
N GLY A 74 -14.42 17.27 4.23
CA GLY A 74 -14.77 18.05 5.40
C GLY A 74 -14.74 17.22 6.69
N PRO A 75 -15.21 17.77 7.82
CA PRO A 75 -15.25 17.03 9.09
C PRO A 75 -16.03 15.71 8.96
N GLY A 76 -15.47 14.63 9.52
CA GLY A 76 -16.02 13.29 9.42
C GLY A 76 -15.62 12.54 8.14
N ASP A 77 -14.99 13.20 7.17
CA ASP A 77 -14.51 12.50 5.97
C ASP A 77 -13.17 11.79 6.22
N LEU A 78 -13.13 10.52 5.83
CA LEU A 78 -11.92 9.71 5.74
C LEU A 78 -11.53 9.58 4.27
N LEU A 79 -10.28 9.89 3.96
CA LEU A 79 -9.69 9.72 2.65
C LEU A 79 -8.60 8.66 2.72
N PHE A 80 -8.84 7.51 2.09
CA PHE A 80 -7.85 6.47 1.90
C PHE A 80 -7.25 6.58 0.50
N ILE A 81 -5.92 6.73 0.44
CA ILE A 81 -5.16 6.92 -0.79
C ILE A 81 -4.20 5.74 -0.93
N ASN A 82 -4.47 4.88 -1.91
CA ASN A 82 -3.63 3.71 -2.18
C ASN A 82 -2.33 4.10 -2.92
N TRP A 83 -1.34 3.20 -2.93
CA TRP A 83 -0.13 3.41 -3.75
C TRP A 83 -0.47 3.44 -5.25
N GLY A 84 0.40 4.06 -6.03
CA GLY A 84 0.25 4.15 -7.48
C GLY A 84 -0.68 5.28 -7.95
N VAL A 85 -1.25 6.09 -7.04
CA VAL A 85 -2.00 7.29 -7.40
C VAL A 85 -1.06 8.39 -7.88
N THR A 86 -1.58 9.25 -8.76
CA THR A 86 -0.93 10.50 -9.12
C THR A 86 -1.62 11.65 -8.40
N ILE A 87 -0.88 12.40 -7.60
CA ILE A 87 -1.37 13.65 -6.99
C ILE A 87 -0.83 14.80 -7.83
N SER A 88 -1.73 15.66 -8.32
CA SER A 88 -1.40 16.82 -9.15
C SER A 88 -1.60 18.16 -8.46
N GLY A 89 -2.03 18.14 -7.22
CA GLY A 89 -2.19 19.32 -6.38
C GLY A 89 -3.05 19.03 -5.17
N ASP A 90 -3.05 19.95 -4.22
CA ASP A 90 -3.95 19.94 -3.08
C ASP A 90 -4.21 21.36 -2.58
N SER A 91 -5.31 21.50 -1.89
CA SER A 91 -5.67 22.71 -1.18
C SER A 91 -6.18 22.33 0.20
N ILE A 92 -5.84 23.15 1.19
CA ILE A 92 -6.21 22.93 2.58
C ILE A 92 -6.64 24.26 3.22
N GLY A 93 -7.69 24.22 4.03
CA GLY A 93 -8.14 25.41 4.79
C GLY A 93 -7.17 25.77 5.93
N VAL A 94 -7.08 27.04 6.26
CA VAL A 94 -6.13 27.55 7.27
C VAL A 94 -6.31 26.88 8.66
N GLU A 95 -7.57 26.63 9.05
CA GLU A 95 -7.92 26.03 10.35
C GLU A 95 -8.20 24.52 10.26
N THR A 96 -7.70 23.86 9.20
CA THR A 96 -7.93 22.44 9.01
C THR A 96 -7.10 21.62 9.97
N ILE A 97 -7.76 20.70 10.67
CA ILE A 97 -7.13 19.72 11.55
C ILE A 97 -7.40 18.34 10.97
N ILE A 98 -6.32 17.57 10.82
CA ILE A 98 -6.38 16.20 10.32
C ILE A 98 -5.64 15.24 11.26
N ASP A 99 -6.13 14.02 11.32
CA ASP A 99 -5.43 12.86 11.85
C ASP A 99 -5.13 11.90 10.69
N GLY A 100 -4.06 11.11 10.82
CA GLY A 100 -3.79 10.12 9.81
C GLY A 100 -2.40 9.50 9.87
N PHE A 101 -2.11 8.71 8.84
CA PHE A 101 -0.81 8.08 8.68
C PHE A 101 -0.43 7.94 7.20
N ALA A 102 0.86 7.70 6.98
CA ALA A 102 1.37 7.20 5.70
C ALA A 102 2.28 5.99 5.95
N LEU A 103 2.19 4.99 5.05
CA LEU A 103 2.94 3.75 5.12
C LEU A 103 3.69 3.50 3.82
N SER A 104 4.92 2.97 3.91
CA SER A 104 5.61 2.45 2.75
C SER A 104 4.90 1.19 2.21
N GLU A 105 4.95 0.98 0.89
CA GLU A 105 4.39 -0.23 0.26
C GLU A 105 5.05 -1.52 0.81
N GLU A 106 6.36 -1.48 1.07
CA GLU A 106 7.10 -2.60 1.65
C GLU A 106 6.62 -2.94 3.06
N PHE A 107 6.41 -1.92 3.90
CA PHE A 107 5.91 -2.14 5.26
C PHE A 107 4.48 -2.70 5.26
N MET A 108 3.63 -2.23 4.36
CA MET A 108 2.28 -2.77 4.16
C MET A 108 2.30 -4.27 3.90
N LYS A 109 3.16 -4.73 2.98
CA LYS A 109 3.30 -6.17 2.68
C LYS A 109 3.77 -6.95 3.89
N THR A 110 4.66 -6.37 4.70
CA THR A 110 5.14 -6.97 5.95
C THR A 110 4.02 -7.09 6.98
N VAL A 111 3.20 -6.04 7.15
CA VAL A 111 2.08 -6.02 8.11
C VAL A 111 1.05 -7.12 7.81
N PHE A 112 0.75 -7.34 6.54
CA PHE A 112 -0.28 -8.29 6.11
C PHE A 112 0.27 -9.65 5.68
N ASN A 113 1.59 -9.92 5.82
CA ASN A 113 2.23 -11.17 5.38
C ASN A 113 1.88 -11.54 3.92
N GLY A 114 1.79 -10.54 3.04
CA GLY A 114 1.39 -10.72 1.65
C GLY A 114 -0.12 -10.84 1.39
N ASN A 115 -0.96 -11.05 2.42
CA ASN A 115 -2.42 -11.14 2.29
C ASN A 115 -3.05 -9.75 2.49
N LEU A 116 -2.92 -8.89 1.49
CA LEU A 116 -3.46 -7.54 1.54
C LEU A 116 -5.00 -7.54 1.55
N PRO A 117 -5.65 -6.70 2.40
CA PRO A 117 -7.08 -6.47 2.31
C PRO A 117 -7.52 -5.99 0.93
N GLN A 118 -8.78 -6.27 0.58
CA GLN A 118 -9.35 -5.93 -0.75
C GLN A 118 -9.15 -4.49 -1.16
N VAL A 119 -9.28 -3.57 -0.21
CA VAL A 119 -9.14 -2.14 -0.43
C VAL A 119 -7.78 -1.77 -1.04
N PHE A 120 -6.75 -2.60 -0.82
CA PHE A 120 -5.40 -2.42 -1.36
C PHE A 120 -5.16 -3.08 -2.72
N LEU A 121 -6.05 -3.98 -3.15
CA LEU A 121 -5.86 -4.75 -4.38
C LEU A 121 -6.10 -3.93 -5.66
N SER A 122 -6.49 -2.66 -5.51
CA SER A 122 -6.64 -1.73 -6.63
C SER A 122 -5.61 -0.60 -6.52
N PRO A 123 -4.36 -0.81 -6.98
CA PRO A 123 -3.37 0.26 -7.04
C PRO A 123 -3.92 1.47 -7.81
N GLY A 124 -3.58 2.66 -7.36
CA GLY A 124 -4.08 3.88 -7.98
C GLY A 124 -5.51 4.25 -7.56
N LYS A 125 -6.15 3.51 -6.66
CA LYS A 125 -7.49 3.85 -6.14
C LYS A 125 -7.42 4.80 -4.96
N CYS A 126 -8.35 5.75 -4.94
CA CYS A 126 -8.63 6.62 -3.80
C CYS A 126 -10.07 6.39 -3.37
N ILE A 127 -10.30 6.25 -2.07
CA ILE A 127 -11.60 6.02 -1.46
C ILE A 127 -11.88 7.16 -0.49
N LYS A 128 -13.01 7.84 -0.68
CA LYS A 128 -13.54 8.80 0.27
C LYS A 128 -14.76 8.18 0.94
N LEU A 129 -14.79 8.15 2.26
CA LEU A 129 -15.91 7.72 3.09
C LEU A 129 -16.34 8.89 3.97
N HIS A 130 -17.64 9.03 4.20
CA HIS A 130 -18.16 9.90 5.25
C HIS A 130 -18.48 9.02 6.46
N LEU A 131 -17.77 9.23 7.56
CA LEU A 131 -17.92 8.45 8.78
C LEU A 131 -18.98 9.06 9.68
N GLU A 132 -19.86 8.25 10.22
CA GLU A 132 -20.73 8.63 11.32
C GLU A 132 -19.89 9.01 12.56
N GLU A 133 -20.45 9.77 13.49
CA GLU A 133 -19.73 10.31 14.65
C GLU A 133 -19.03 9.22 15.47
N ASN A 134 -19.72 8.11 15.74
CA ASN A 134 -19.17 6.96 16.46
C ASN A 134 -18.07 6.23 15.66
N GLU A 135 -18.19 6.09 14.36
CA GLU A 135 -17.18 5.49 13.49
C GLU A 135 -15.91 6.36 13.45
N SER A 136 -16.09 7.65 13.30
CA SER A 136 -15.01 8.64 13.32
C SER A 136 -14.27 8.62 14.66
N SER A 137 -15.00 8.55 15.78
CA SER A 137 -14.44 8.44 17.12
C SER A 137 -13.56 7.19 17.28
N VAL A 138 -14.03 6.03 16.83
CA VAL A 138 -13.26 4.78 16.87
C VAL A 138 -11.97 4.90 16.09
N ILE A 139 -12.00 5.40 14.85
CA ILE A 139 -10.78 5.58 14.04
C ILE A 139 -9.79 6.53 14.72
N GLN A 140 -10.27 7.63 15.28
CA GLN A 140 -9.43 8.60 15.99
C GLN A 140 -8.78 7.99 17.24
N GLU A 141 -9.51 7.17 18.01
CA GLU A 141 -8.95 6.46 19.16
C GLU A 141 -7.88 5.44 18.77
N TYR A 142 -8.07 4.71 17.66
CA TYR A 142 -7.03 3.83 17.11
C TYR A 142 -5.76 4.61 16.74
N LEU A 143 -5.90 5.72 16.03
CA LEU A 143 -4.77 6.56 15.64
C LEU A 143 -4.03 7.12 16.87
N LYS A 144 -4.78 7.58 17.89
CA LYS A 144 -4.23 8.06 19.15
C LYS A 144 -3.47 6.95 19.90
N THR A 145 -4.05 5.76 19.96
CA THR A 145 -3.41 4.59 20.59
C THR A 145 -2.11 4.23 19.86
N MET A 146 -2.13 4.19 18.53
CA MET A 146 -0.93 3.92 17.73
C MET A 146 0.16 4.96 17.98
N TYR A 147 -0.21 6.25 18.00
CA TYR A 147 0.73 7.34 18.27
C TYR A 147 1.36 7.21 19.67
N ASN A 148 0.57 6.92 20.69
CA ASN A 148 1.07 6.76 22.06
C ASN A 148 2.00 5.55 22.19
N LEU A 149 1.67 4.44 21.54
CA LEU A 149 2.46 3.22 21.58
C LEU A 149 3.83 3.38 20.91
N VAL A 150 3.93 4.10 19.80
CA VAL A 150 5.23 4.34 19.13
C VAL A 150 6.18 5.22 19.93
N GLN A 151 5.70 5.91 20.97
CA GLN A 151 6.55 6.65 21.92
C GLN A 151 7.18 5.74 22.98
N ILE A 152 6.72 4.50 23.13
CA ILE A 152 7.23 3.55 24.11
C ILE A 152 8.40 2.77 23.49
N SER A 153 9.61 3.00 23.94
CA SER A 153 10.84 2.43 23.37
C SER A 153 10.91 0.90 23.40
N SER A 154 10.17 0.25 24.30
CA SER A 154 10.15 -1.22 24.47
C SER A 154 9.01 -1.92 23.73
N ILE A 155 8.21 -1.19 22.93
CA ILE A 155 7.05 -1.80 22.28
C ILE A 155 7.45 -2.78 21.18
N ASN A 156 6.81 -3.94 21.15
CA ASN A 156 7.05 -4.93 20.12
C ASN A 156 6.41 -4.48 18.79
N SER A 157 7.15 -4.61 17.69
CA SER A 157 6.67 -4.32 16.34
C SER A 157 5.39 -5.09 15.97
N LYS A 158 5.19 -6.30 16.53
CA LYS A 158 3.96 -7.08 16.32
C LYS A 158 2.71 -6.34 16.81
N THR A 159 2.80 -5.60 17.91
CA THR A 159 1.68 -4.81 18.45
C THR A 159 1.30 -3.69 17.49
N ILE A 160 2.28 -2.96 16.96
CA ILE A 160 2.04 -1.91 15.98
C ILE A 160 1.44 -2.48 14.68
N ASN A 161 1.98 -3.62 14.21
CA ASN A 161 1.44 -4.30 13.02
C ASN A 161 -0.03 -4.72 13.23
N ALA A 162 -0.37 -5.27 14.41
CA ALA A 162 -1.74 -5.68 14.72
C ALA A 162 -2.73 -4.49 14.70
N LEU A 163 -2.31 -3.32 15.16
CA LEU A 163 -3.14 -2.11 15.11
C LEU A 163 -3.33 -1.62 13.67
N PHE A 164 -2.30 -1.69 12.82
CA PHE A 164 -2.49 -1.42 11.40
C PHE A 164 -3.45 -2.40 10.74
N VAL A 165 -3.37 -3.70 11.05
CA VAL A 165 -4.34 -4.69 10.57
C VAL A 165 -5.76 -4.33 11.00
N ALA A 166 -5.95 -3.96 12.28
CA ALA A 166 -7.26 -3.60 12.81
C ALA A 166 -7.86 -2.35 12.14
N ILE A 167 -7.09 -1.27 11.99
CA ILE A 167 -7.61 -0.04 11.36
C ILE A 167 -7.96 -0.25 9.88
N PHE A 168 -7.19 -1.07 9.16
CA PHE A 168 -7.51 -1.38 7.78
C PHE A 168 -8.73 -2.28 7.64
N SER A 169 -8.93 -3.24 8.56
CA SER A 169 -10.15 -4.05 8.61
C SER A 169 -11.40 -3.19 8.89
N LEU A 170 -11.27 -2.15 9.72
CA LEU A 170 -12.35 -1.17 9.94
C LEU A 170 -12.66 -0.38 8.66
N VAL A 171 -11.64 0.16 8.00
CA VAL A 171 -11.83 0.89 6.71
C VAL A 171 -12.50 0.00 5.67
N GLU A 172 -12.12 -1.27 5.60
CA GLU A 172 -12.73 -2.23 4.68
C GLU A 172 -14.19 -2.50 5.02
N SER A 173 -14.53 -2.61 6.31
CA SER A 173 -15.90 -2.78 6.78
C SER A 173 -16.77 -1.58 6.40
N PHE A 174 -16.32 -0.35 6.67
CA PHE A 174 -17.03 0.87 6.31
C PHE A 174 -17.20 1.02 4.80
N TYR A 175 -16.16 0.72 4.03
CA TYR A 175 -16.22 0.73 2.58
C TYR A 175 -17.24 -0.28 2.02
N SER A 176 -17.36 -1.45 2.65
CA SER A 176 -18.30 -2.50 2.22
C SER A 176 -19.77 -2.12 2.44
N ILE A 177 -20.05 -1.30 3.46
CA ILE A 177 -21.40 -0.81 3.77
C ILE A 177 -21.87 0.21 2.71
N GLU A 178 -20.98 1.05 2.21
CA GLU A 178 -21.32 2.09 1.21
C GLU A 178 -21.56 1.55 -0.21
N ILE A 179 -21.24 0.27 -0.48
CA ILE A 179 -21.45 -0.32 -1.82
C ILE A 179 -22.89 -0.81 -1.91
N PRO A 180 -23.78 -0.21 -2.75
CA PRO A 180 -25.12 -0.72 -2.95
C PRO A 180 -25.11 -2.17 -3.45
N LEU A 181 -26.01 -3.00 -2.94
CA LEU A 181 -26.24 -4.42 -3.34
C LEU A 181 -26.50 -4.63 -4.84
N ALA A 182 -26.69 -3.57 -5.61
CA ALA A 182 -27.01 -3.60 -7.04
C ALA A 182 -25.85 -4.08 -7.96
N ASN A 183 -24.63 -4.29 -7.46
CA ASN A 183 -23.47 -4.64 -8.29
C ASN A 183 -22.95 -6.06 -8.04
N ARG A 184 -23.82 -7.09 -8.14
CA ARG A 184 -23.41 -8.51 -8.05
C ARG A 184 -22.31 -8.93 -9.05
N GLN A 185 -22.23 -8.29 -10.19
CA GLN A 185 -21.18 -8.57 -11.17
C GLN A 185 -19.82 -8.01 -10.70
N TRP A 186 -19.82 -6.88 -10.04
CA TRP A 186 -18.65 -6.27 -9.43
C TRP A 186 -18.10 -7.09 -8.24
N THR A 187 -19.00 -7.70 -7.46
CA THR A 187 -18.63 -8.62 -6.37
C THR A 187 -17.90 -9.87 -6.91
N ARG A 188 -18.38 -10.46 -8.02
CA ARG A 188 -17.72 -11.63 -8.65
C ARG A 188 -16.33 -11.33 -9.19
N HIS A 189 -16.11 -10.17 -9.80
CA HIS A 189 -14.80 -9.78 -10.28
C HIS A 189 -13.82 -9.57 -9.10
N LYS A 190 -14.28 -8.95 -8.02
CA LYS A 190 -13.48 -8.78 -6.79
C LYS A 190 -13.10 -10.12 -6.15
N GLU A 191 -14.06 -11.03 -6.00
CA GLU A 191 -13.79 -12.39 -5.51
C GLU A 191 -12.77 -13.11 -6.41
N THR A 192 -12.85 -12.90 -7.72
CA THR A 192 -11.87 -13.45 -8.67
C THR A 192 -10.47 -12.88 -8.41
N VAL A 193 -10.35 -11.57 -8.23
CA VAL A 193 -9.08 -10.91 -7.92
C VAL A 193 -8.50 -11.45 -6.61
N GLU A 194 -9.30 -11.56 -5.55
CA GLU A 194 -8.85 -12.09 -4.27
C GLU A 194 -8.36 -13.53 -4.36
N ARG A 195 -9.14 -14.37 -5.02
CA ARG A 195 -8.77 -15.77 -5.23
C ARG A 195 -7.48 -15.87 -6.05
N PHE A 196 -7.33 -15.04 -7.09
CA PHE A 196 -6.13 -14.98 -7.91
C PHE A 196 -4.91 -14.60 -7.06
N ILE A 197 -5.00 -13.54 -6.26
CA ILE A 197 -3.88 -13.07 -5.43
C ILE A 197 -3.51 -14.11 -4.38
N ARG A 198 -4.50 -14.73 -3.74
CA ARG A 198 -4.27 -15.82 -2.78
C ARG A 198 -3.55 -16.99 -3.45
N LEU A 199 -4.01 -17.41 -4.63
CA LEU A 199 -3.36 -18.47 -5.41
C LEU A 199 -1.92 -18.10 -5.80
N VAL A 200 -1.67 -16.83 -6.16
CA VAL A 200 -0.30 -16.37 -6.47
C VAL A 200 0.58 -16.48 -5.23
N ASN A 201 0.14 -15.96 -4.08
CA ASN A 201 0.92 -16.02 -2.84
C ASN A 201 1.26 -17.45 -2.44
N ASP A 202 0.30 -18.37 -2.56
CA ASP A 202 0.46 -19.76 -2.15
C ASP A 202 1.36 -20.58 -3.10
N ASN A 203 1.43 -20.20 -4.38
CA ASN A 203 2.05 -21.05 -5.41
C ASN A 203 3.24 -20.42 -6.12
N ILE A 204 3.55 -19.13 -5.88
CA ILE A 204 4.52 -18.37 -6.68
C ILE A 204 5.93 -18.99 -6.69
N LYS A 205 6.33 -19.72 -5.65
CA LYS A 205 7.62 -20.43 -5.62
C LYS A 205 7.74 -21.49 -6.72
N GLN A 206 6.63 -22.10 -7.12
CA GLN A 206 6.62 -23.24 -8.03
C GLN A 206 5.92 -22.98 -9.35
N LYS A 207 5.03 -21.99 -9.42
CA LYS A 207 4.16 -21.72 -10.56
C LYS A 207 4.22 -20.25 -10.97
N HIS A 208 4.84 -19.99 -12.12
CA HIS A 208 5.03 -18.63 -12.62
C HIS A 208 4.11 -18.29 -13.81
N GLU A 209 3.45 -19.32 -14.41
CA GLU A 209 2.69 -19.14 -15.63
C GLU A 209 1.23 -18.80 -15.35
N LEU A 210 0.69 -17.82 -16.09
CA LEU A 210 -0.69 -17.34 -15.93
C LEU A 210 -1.73 -18.45 -16.16
N GLU A 211 -1.41 -19.39 -17.03
CA GLU A 211 -2.23 -20.56 -17.36
C GLU A 211 -2.58 -21.39 -16.14
N PHE A 212 -1.61 -21.59 -15.23
CA PHE A 212 -1.85 -22.30 -13.99
C PHE A 212 -2.94 -21.61 -13.16
N TYR A 213 -2.83 -20.31 -12.94
CA TYR A 213 -3.77 -19.55 -12.12
C TYR A 213 -5.16 -19.47 -12.76
N ALA A 214 -5.21 -19.30 -14.08
CA ALA A 214 -6.46 -19.29 -14.82
C ALA A 214 -7.19 -20.63 -14.71
N SER A 215 -6.47 -21.76 -14.83
CA SER A 215 -7.04 -23.09 -14.67
C SER A 215 -7.60 -23.35 -13.28
N GLN A 216 -6.87 -22.91 -12.22
CA GLN A 216 -7.32 -23.03 -10.83
C GLN A 216 -8.59 -22.21 -10.54
N LEU A 217 -8.82 -21.15 -11.29
CA LEU A 217 -10.00 -20.29 -11.20
C LEU A 217 -11.12 -20.71 -12.17
N TYR A 218 -10.93 -21.77 -12.94
CA TYR A 218 -11.86 -22.23 -13.97
C TYR A 218 -12.17 -21.14 -15.02
N MET A 219 -11.13 -20.38 -15.41
CA MET A 219 -11.22 -19.28 -16.36
C MET A 219 -10.21 -19.43 -17.49
N THR A 220 -10.48 -18.74 -18.62
CA THR A 220 -9.45 -18.57 -19.65
C THR A 220 -8.43 -17.52 -19.20
N THR A 221 -7.18 -17.64 -19.67
CA THR A 221 -6.14 -16.63 -19.41
C THR A 221 -6.55 -15.25 -19.88
N HIS A 222 -7.25 -15.17 -21.00
CA HIS A 222 -7.74 -13.92 -21.57
C HIS A 222 -8.76 -13.25 -20.64
N TYR A 223 -9.77 -14.01 -20.18
CA TYR A 223 -10.80 -13.47 -19.29
C TYR A 223 -10.21 -13.07 -17.93
N LEU A 224 -9.37 -13.92 -17.32
CA LEU A 224 -8.67 -13.58 -16.08
C LEU A 224 -7.83 -12.31 -16.25
N GLY A 225 -7.11 -12.17 -17.36
CA GLY A 225 -6.31 -10.98 -17.67
C GLY A 225 -7.15 -9.70 -17.74
N ILE A 226 -8.34 -9.76 -18.35
CA ILE A 226 -9.28 -8.63 -18.41
C ILE A 226 -9.77 -8.27 -17.00
N VAL A 227 -10.24 -9.25 -16.22
CA VAL A 227 -10.76 -9.03 -14.87
C VAL A 227 -9.68 -8.40 -13.98
N ILE A 228 -8.49 -9.00 -13.92
CA ILE A 228 -7.40 -8.48 -13.08
C ILE A 228 -7.02 -7.05 -13.50
N LYS A 229 -6.85 -6.79 -14.79
CA LYS A 229 -6.47 -5.46 -15.28
C LYS A 229 -7.53 -4.40 -15.00
N ASN A 230 -8.80 -4.72 -15.18
CA ASN A 230 -9.90 -3.77 -14.95
C ASN A 230 -10.05 -3.44 -13.45
N GLU A 231 -9.92 -4.43 -12.58
CA GLU A 231 -10.11 -4.23 -11.13
C GLU A 231 -8.86 -3.65 -10.45
N THR A 232 -7.64 -3.99 -10.94
CA THR A 232 -6.39 -3.63 -10.26
C THR A 232 -5.57 -2.57 -11.00
N GLY A 233 -5.89 -2.29 -12.26
CA GLY A 233 -5.09 -1.43 -13.14
C GLY A 233 -3.77 -2.06 -13.63
N THR A 234 -3.43 -3.26 -13.12
CA THR A 234 -2.17 -3.97 -13.42
C THR A 234 -2.49 -5.31 -14.09
N THR A 235 -1.70 -5.74 -15.08
CA THR A 235 -1.94 -7.03 -15.73
C THR A 235 -1.67 -8.20 -14.78
N ALA A 236 -2.37 -9.32 -14.96
CA ALA A 236 -2.17 -10.52 -14.13
C ALA A 236 -0.71 -11.02 -14.20
N ARG A 237 -0.06 -10.89 -15.36
CA ARG A 237 1.36 -11.25 -15.53
C ARG A 237 2.28 -10.34 -14.71
N GLU A 238 2.03 -9.04 -14.71
CA GLU A 238 2.79 -8.09 -13.89
C GLU A 238 2.62 -8.36 -12.39
N TRP A 239 1.42 -8.79 -11.96
CA TRP A 239 1.17 -9.22 -10.59
C TRP A 239 2.03 -10.42 -10.19
N ILE A 240 2.03 -11.48 -11.01
CA ILE A 240 2.85 -12.69 -10.79
C ILE A 240 4.32 -12.31 -10.72
N ASP A 241 4.80 -11.57 -11.71
CA ASP A 241 6.21 -11.17 -11.79
C ASP A 241 6.62 -10.28 -10.62
N LYS A 242 5.74 -9.37 -10.16
CA LYS A 242 5.99 -8.49 -9.01
C LYS A 242 6.10 -9.30 -7.72
N GLU A 243 5.16 -10.22 -7.47
CA GLU A 243 5.17 -11.05 -6.27
C GLU A 243 6.41 -11.96 -6.23
N LEU A 244 6.72 -12.60 -7.36
CA LEU A 244 7.94 -13.38 -7.49
C LEU A 244 9.20 -12.56 -7.16
N THR A 245 9.28 -11.34 -7.69
CA THR A 245 10.41 -10.43 -7.43
C THR A 245 10.56 -10.13 -5.94
N ILE A 246 9.44 -9.82 -5.26
CA ILE A 246 9.43 -9.51 -3.82
C ILE A 246 9.97 -10.69 -3.00
N GLN A 247 9.49 -11.90 -3.28
CA GLN A 247 9.95 -13.08 -2.55
C GLN A 247 11.43 -13.39 -2.81
N LEU A 248 11.90 -13.19 -4.05
CA LEU A 248 13.31 -13.32 -4.38
C LEU A 248 14.19 -12.28 -3.66
N GLU A 249 13.72 -11.04 -3.56
CA GLU A 249 14.40 -9.98 -2.80
C GLU A 249 14.52 -10.34 -1.32
N GLN A 250 13.47 -10.89 -0.72
CA GLN A 250 13.46 -11.36 0.66
C GLN A 250 14.46 -12.52 0.87
N GLU A 251 14.45 -13.51 -0.02
CA GLU A 251 15.41 -14.64 0.04
C GLU A 251 16.86 -14.16 -0.07
N LEU A 252 17.12 -13.23 -0.98
CA LEU A 252 18.45 -12.66 -1.16
C LEU A 252 18.93 -11.86 0.05
N LYS A 253 18.03 -11.13 0.71
CA LYS A 253 18.35 -10.22 1.81
C LYS A 253 18.44 -10.94 3.16
N TYR A 254 17.57 -11.92 3.39
CA TYR A 254 17.41 -12.52 4.72
C TYR A 254 17.90 -13.96 4.83
N THR A 255 18.46 -14.54 3.75
CA THR A 255 19.02 -15.91 3.79
C THR A 255 20.43 -15.95 3.21
N ASN A 256 21.19 -16.94 3.66
CA ASN A 256 22.54 -17.25 3.13
C ASN A 256 22.50 -18.31 2.01
N LYS A 257 21.31 -18.61 1.43
CA LYS A 257 21.20 -19.58 0.35
C LYS A 257 22.01 -19.13 -0.87
N SER A 258 22.66 -20.07 -1.56
CA SER A 258 23.33 -19.74 -2.83
C SER A 258 22.32 -19.30 -3.89
N LEU A 259 22.74 -18.47 -4.85
CA LEU A 259 21.89 -18.07 -5.97
C LEU A 259 21.32 -19.27 -6.74
N LYS A 260 22.10 -20.35 -6.85
CA LYS A 260 21.67 -21.61 -7.46
C LYS A 260 20.58 -22.30 -6.64
N ALA A 261 20.71 -22.31 -5.30
CA ALA A 261 19.69 -22.87 -4.42
C ALA A 261 18.35 -22.10 -4.53
N ILE A 262 18.39 -20.75 -4.52
CA ILE A 262 17.22 -19.92 -4.73
C ILE A 262 16.59 -20.18 -6.11
N ALA A 263 17.39 -20.21 -7.17
CA ALA A 263 16.89 -20.51 -8.51
C ALA A 263 16.16 -21.87 -8.59
N THR A 264 16.68 -22.89 -7.90
CA THR A 264 16.06 -24.20 -7.84
C THR A 264 14.79 -24.20 -6.99
N GLU A 265 14.81 -23.57 -5.81
CA GLU A 265 13.65 -23.48 -4.91
C GLU A 265 12.47 -22.73 -5.56
N TYR A 266 12.79 -21.71 -6.36
CA TYR A 266 11.80 -20.93 -7.10
C TYR A 266 11.55 -21.45 -8.51
N ASN A 267 11.84 -22.72 -8.76
CA ASN A 267 11.53 -23.44 -10.00
C ASN A 267 11.97 -22.73 -11.29
N PHE A 268 13.10 -22.05 -11.26
CA PHE A 268 13.72 -21.54 -12.48
C PHE A 268 14.46 -22.65 -13.23
N ASN A 269 14.30 -22.70 -14.55
CA ASN A 269 14.93 -23.70 -15.42
C ASN A 269 16.48 -23.67 -15.34
N SER A 270 17.07 -22.55 -14.93
CA SER A 270 18.52 -22.40 -14.76
C SER A 270 18.85 -21.17 -13.89
N LEU A 271 20.06 -21.16 -13.32
CA LEU A 271 20.60 -19.96 -12.66
C LEU A 271 20.62 -18.76 -13.61
N SER A 272 20.91 -18.98 -14.89
CA SER A 272 20.94 -17.89 -15.90
C SER A 272 19.54 -17.28 -16.09
N SER A 273 18.47 -18.08 -16.15
CA SER A 273 17.10 -17.59 -16.28
C SER A 273 16.66 -16.79 -15.05
N PHE A 274 17.01 -17.24 -13.85
CA PHE A 274 16.80 -16.51 -12.60
C PHE A 274 17.51 -15.15 -12.63
N CYS A 275 18.82 -15.11 -12.93
CA CYS A 275 19.59 -13.88 -12.95
C CYS A 275 19.07 -12.88 -13.99
N LYS A 276 18.67 -13.35 -15.17
CA LYS A 276 18.06 -12.51 -16.22
C LYS A 276 16.70 -11.94 -15.77
N PHE A 277 15.86 -12.77 -15.17
CA PHE A 277 14.57 -12.32 -14.63
C PHE A 277 14.78 -11.25 -13.57
N PHE A 278 15.61 -11.54 -12.56
CA PHE A 278 15.85 -10.62 -11.44
C PHE A 278 16.40 -9.28 -11.91
N LYS A 279 17.45 -9.28 -12.74
CA LYS A 279 18.03 -8.06 -13.28
C LYS A 279 17.05 -7.25 -14.13
N ARG A 280 16.21 -7.91 -14.93
CA ARG A 280 15.17 -7.24 -15.75
C ARG A 280 14.13 -6.54 -14.87
N ARG A 281 13.78 -7.13 -13.70
CA ARG A 281 12.73 -6.61 -12.82
C ARG A 281 13.24 -5.55 -11.83
N THR A 282 14.46 -5.69 -11.33
CA THR A 282 15.03 -4.80 -10.28
C THR A 282 16.05 -3.79 -10.82
N GLY A 283 16.55 -3.98 -12.04
CA GLY A 283 17.61 -3.17 -12.63
C GLY A 283 19.02 -3.58 -12.20
N VAL A 284 19.18 -4.33 -11.10
CA VAL A 284 20.48 -4.76 -10.53
C VAL A 284 20.65 -6.27 -10.56
N THR A 285 21.89 -6.76 -10.46
CA THR A 285 22.10 -8.21 -10.42
C THR A 285 21.72 -8.77 -9.03
N ALA A 286 21.33 -10.05 -8.97
CA ALA A 286 21.00 -10.71 -7.71
C ALA A 286 22.22 -10.75 -6.74
N GLY A 287 23.44 -10.84 -7.26
CA GLY A 287 24.68 -10.77 -6.48
C GLY A 287 24.89 -9.38 -5.86
N THR A 288 24.77 -8.33 -6.66
CA THR A 288 24.88 -6.93 -6.20
C THR A 288 23.81 -6.62 -5.16
N TYR A 289 22.56 -7.01 -5.42
CA TYR A 289 21.43 -6.80 -4.49
C TYR A 289 21.69 -7.43 -3.11
N ARG A 290 22.28 -8.63 -3.08
CA ARG A 290 22.64 -9.31 -1.82
C ARG A 290 23.74 -8.57 -1.06
N THR A 291 24.79 -8.12 -1.75
CA THR A 291 25.92 -7.41 -1.09
C THR A 291 25.50 -6.05 -0.56
N GLU A 292 24.67 -5.31 -1.27
CA GLU A 292 24.15 -4.01 -0.82
C GLU A 292 23.13 -4.18 0.33
N GLY A 293 22.34 -5.25 0.34
CA GLY A 293 21.39 -5.55 1.42
C GLY A 293 22.05 -5.97 2.75
N ASN A 294 23.31 -6.39 2.74
CA ASN A 294 24.10 -6.75 3.94
C ASN A 294 24.87 -5.57 4.55
N LEU A 295 24.75 -4.35 3.99
CA LEU A 295 25.44 -3.16 4.46
C LEU A 295 24.60 -2.29 5.42
N TYR A 296 23.38 -2.77 5.83
CA TYR A 296 22.52 -2.05 6.78
C TYR A 296 21.96 -2.97 7.86
#